data_88d2a20a668039bab6325f1213d18c8f
#
_entry.id   88d2a20a668039bab6325f1213d18c8f
#
_cell.length_a   1.000
_cell.length_b   1.000
_cell.length_c   1.000
_cell.angle_alpha   90.00
_cell.angle_beta   90.00
_cell.angle_gamma   90.00
#
_symmetry.space_group_name_H-M   'P 1'
#
loop_
_entity.id
_entity.type
_entity.pdbx_description
1 polymer ?
#
loop_
_entity_poly.entity_id
_entity_poly.type
_entity_poly.pdbx_seq_one_letter_code
_entity_poly.pdbx_strand_id
1 'polypeptide(L)'
;HQLKDKTDLQQISYDALGGMQLSVHEWGQLGNHYNAETDLPMKPFPQTIMAFGPATFQFECMVRDRDVIMQPCPIAEYALANCVLEGNISGSQRPTKAAGKTRGVIDPIVAAVQLVGQLIELNARYPGAYSDPDSIAF
;
A
#
# COMPACT_ATOMS: atom_id res chain seq x y z
N HIS A 1 -9.80 15.50 -9.46
CA HIS A 1 -9.37 16.38 -10.56
C HIS A 1 -8.07 17.12 -10.23
N GLN A 2 -7.94 17.75 -9.06
CA GLN A 2 -6.75 18.54 -8.70
C GLN A 2 -5.46 17.73 -8.51
N LEU A 3 -5.56 16.44 -8.17
CA LEU A 3 -4.39 15.56 -8.01
C LEU A 3 -3.81 15.14 -9.37
N LYS A 4 -4.66 14.85 -10.35
CA LYS A 4 -4.22 14.45 -11.69
C LYS A 4 -3.50 15.58 -12.43
N ASP A 5 -3.92 16.83 -12.19
CA ASP A 5 -3.33 18.01 -12.85
C ASP A 5 -1.96 18.41 -12.27
N LYS A 6 -1.59 17.85 -11.10
CA LYS A 6 -0.33 18.20 -10.39
C LYS A 6 0.68 17.06 -10.34
N THR A 7 0.26 15.84 -10.60
CA THR A 7 1.10 14.65 -10.51
C THR A 7 0.74 13.68 -11.64
N ASP A 8 1.73 13.00 -12.16
CA ASP A 8 1.52 11.87 -13.09
C ASP A 8 1.06 10.65 -12.29
N LEU A 9 -0.20 10.68 -11.85
CA LEU A 9 -0.78 9.65 -11.01
C LEU A 9 -0.99 8.36 -11.79
N GLN A 10 -0.14 7.36 -11.56
CA GLN A 10 -0.16 6.08 -12.27
C GLN A 10 -1.23 5.12 -11.76
N GLN A 11 -1.42 5.06 -10.44
CA GLN A 11 -2.38 4.13 -9.83
C GLN A 11 -2.76 4.56 -8.42
N ILE A 12 -3.99 4.28 -8.04
CA ILE A 12 -4.48 4.35 -6.66
C ILE A 12 -4.86 2.95 -6.21
N SER A 13 -4.24 2.47 -5.13
CA SER A 13 -4.62 1.20 -4.50
C SER A 13 -5.60 1.42 -3.37
N TYR A 14 -6.51 0.48 -3.21
CA TYR A 14 -7.44 0.50 -2.10
C TYR A 14 -7.68 -0.89 -1.53
N ASP A 15 -8.04 -0.96 -0.24
CA ASP A 15 -8.48 -2.17 0.43
C ASP A 15 -9.96 -2.42 0.15
N ALA A 16 -10.26 -3.39 -0.71
CA ALA A 16 -11.63 -3.75 -1.06
C ALA A 16 -12.37 -4.49 0.07
N LEU A 17 -11.63 -4.99 1.10
CA LEU A 17 -12.20 -5.74 2.22
C LEU A 17 -12.19 -4.96 3.54
N GLY A 18 -11.53 -3.82 3.58
CA GLY A 18 -11.19 -3.06 4.79
C GLY A 18 -12.36 -2.53 5.58
N GLY A 19 -12.93 -3.36 6.44
CA GLY A 19 -13.80 -2.95 7.54
C GLY A 19 -15.16 -2.35 7.16
N MET A 20 -15.40 -2.14 5.90
CA MET A 20 -16.63 -1.58 5.39
C MET A 20 -17.44 -2.65 4.67
N GLN A 21 -18.00 -3.59 5.42
CA GLN A 21 -19.01 -4.52 4.89
C GLN A 21 -20.24 -3.79 4.29
N LEU A 22 -20.35 -2.49 4.51
CA LEU A 22 -21.38 -1.67 3.87
C LEU A 22 -21.21 -1.59 2.36
N SER A 23 -20.06 -2.12 1.81
CA SER A 23 -19.90 -1.65 0.48
C SER A 23 -18.73 -2.23 -0.32
N VAL A 24 -18.40 -3.49 -0.14
CA VAL A 24 -17.63 -4.16 -1.20
C VAL A 24 -18.29 -3.87 -2.54
N HIS A 25 -19.61 -3.78 -2.57
CA HIS A 25 -20.37 -3.40 -3.75
C HIS A 25 -20.32 -1.89 -4.03
N GLU A 26 -20.51 -1.03 -3.03
CA GLU A 26 -20.50 0.43 -3.20
C GLU A 26 -19.10 0.98 -3.44
N TRP A 27 -18.07 0.48 -2.77
CA TRP A 27 -16.68 0.88 -3.03
C TRP A 27 -16.15 0.29 -4.34
N GLY A 28 -16.56 -0.92 -4.70
CA GLY A 28 -16.33 -1.45 -6.03
C GLY A 28 -17.02 -0.61 -7.09
N GLN A 29 -18.26 -0.16 -6.84
CA GLN A 29 -18.95 0.77 -7.71
C GLN A 29 -18.33 2.16 -7.68
N LEU A 30 -17.90 2.65 -6.51
CA LEU A 30 -17.24 3.93 -6.38
C LEU A 30 -15.88 3.91 -7.12
N GLY A 31 -15.10 2.84 -6.98
CA GLY A 31 -13.89 2.64 -7.75
C GLY A 31 -14.15 2.63 -9.25
N ASN A 32 -15.16 1.89 -9.68
CA ASN A 32 -15.60 1.86 -11.08
C ASN A 32 -16.17 3.21 -11.54
N HIS A 33 -16.91 3.88 -10.68
CA HIS A 33 -17.46 5.20 -10.94
C HIS A 33 -16.33 6.24 -11.10
N TYR A 34 -15.37 6.26 -10.20
CA TYR A 34 -14.21 7.14 -10.29
C TYR A 34 -13.36 6.83 -11.54
N ASN A 35 -13.17 5.57 -11.88
CA ASN A 35 -12.47 5.19 -13.11
C ASN A 35 -13.23 5.65 -14.36
N ALA A 36 -14.56 5.54 -14.34
CA ALA A 36 -15.38 5.93 -15.50
C ALA A 36 -15.52 7.45 -15.67
N GLU A 37 -15.67 8.19 -14.55
CA GLU A 37 -15.92 9.64 -14.62
C GLU A 37 -14.65 10.49 -14.51
N THR A 38 -13.65 10.02 -13.74
CA THR A 38 -12.45 10.80 -13.43
C THR A 38 -11.20 10.27 -14.11
N ASP A 39 -11.30 9.12 -14.76
CA ASP A 39 -10.16 8.44 -15.40
C ASP A 39 -9.00 8.19 -14.40
N LEU A 40 -9.35 7.98 -13.13
CA LEU A 40 -8.39 7.64 -12.09
C LEU A 40 -8.13 6.13 -12.10
N PRO A 41 -6.87 5.69 -12.19
CA PRO A 41 -6.50 4.28 -12.28
C PRO A 41 -6.60 3.60 -10.91
N MET A 42 -7.82 3.33 -10.44
CA MET A 42 -8.07 2.67 -9.16
C MET A 42 -7.95 1.15 -9.28
N LYS A 43 -7.23 0.52 -8.35
CA LYS A 43 -7.04 -0.93 -8.31
C LYS A 43 -7.15 -1.48 -6.89
N PRO A 44 -7.95 -2.54 -6.65
CA PRO A 44 -7.98 -3.20 -5.36
C PRO A 44 -6.66 -3.93 -5.10
N PHE A 45 -6.11 -3.81 -3.89
CA PHE A 45 -4.98 -4.60 -3.44
C PHE A 45 -5.48 -5.83 -2.66
N PRO A 46 -5.10 -7.06 -3.06
CA PRO A 46 -5.56 -8.26 -2.39
C PRO A 46 -5.04 -8.34 -0.95
N GLN A 47 -5.94 -8.54 0.01
CA GLN A 47 -5.63 -8.60 1.44
C GLN A 47 -5.12 -9.98 1.90
N THR A 48 -4.47 -10.70 1.01
CA THR A 48 -3.92 -12.04 1.28
C THR A 48 -2.46 -11.98 1.71
N ILE A 49 -2.03 -12.96 2.52
CA ILE A 49 -0.62 -13.07 2.91
C ILE A 49 0.31 -13.28 1.71
N MET A 50 -0.20 -13.88 0.64
CA MET A 50 0.55 -14.10 -0.60
C MET A 50 0.81 -12.80 -1.35
N ALA A 51 -0.16 -11.88 -1.36
CA ALA A 51 0.02 -10.56 -1.98
C ALA A 51 0.92 -9.64 -1.13
N PHE A 52 0.76 -9.71 0.20
CA PHE A 52 1.57 -8.92 1.12
C PHE A 52 3.01 -9.42 1.26
N GLY A 53 3.26 -10.72 1.13
CA GLY A 53 4.59 -11.29 1.39
C GLY A 53 5.74 -10.62 0.63
N PRO A 54 5.71 -10.58 -0.70
CA PRO A 54 6.74 -9.91 -1.50
C PRO A 54 6.84 -8.42 -1.19
N ALA A 55 5.70 -7.74 -1.01
CA ALA A 55 5.64 -6.32 -0.70
C ALA A 55 6.24 -6.01 0.68
N THR A 56 5.92 -6.81 1.70
CA THR A 56 6.46 -6.68 3.05
C THR A 56 7.97 -6.87 3.06
N PHE A 57 8.45 -7.92 2.41
CA PHE A 57 9.88 -8.19 2.30
C PHE A 57 10.63 -7.04 1.62
N GLN A 58 10.11 -6.56 0.50
CA GLN A 58 10.73 -5.45 -0.22
C GLN A 58 10.71 -4.16 0.60
N PHE A 59 9.60 -3.87 1.29
CA PHE A 59 9.51 -2.71 2.19
C PHE A 59 10.55 -2.79 3.31
N GLU A 60 10.75 -3.95 3.95
CA GLU A 60 11.80 -4.16 4.95
C GLU A 60 13.20 -3.92 4.37
N CYS A 61 13.47 -4.41 3.16
CA CYS A 61 14.73 -4.16 2.48
C CYS A 61 14.95 -2.66 2.27
N MET A 62 13.95 -1.95 1.72
CA MET A 62 14.02 -0.51 1.47
C MET A 62 14.25 0.29 2.76
N VAL A 63 13.59 -0.08 3.86
CA VAL A 63 13.80 0.58 5.17
C VAL A 63 15.21 0.33 5.68
N ARG A 64 15.71 -0.91 5.61
CA ARG A 64 17.06 -1.28 6.04
C ARG A 64 18.13 -0.56 5.23
N ASP A 65 17.93 -0.47 3.93
CA ASP A 65 18.88 0.14 2.99
C ASP A 65 18.78 1.67 2.96
N ARG A 66 17.82 2.23 3.71
CA ARG A 66 17.51 3.67 3.82
C ARG A 66 17.01 4.31 2.53
N ASP A 67 16.36 3.51 1.69
CA ASP A 67 15.72 3.97 0.44
C ASP A 67 14.32 4.56 0.68
N VAL A 68 13.81 4.46 1.93
CA VAL A 68 12.54 5.07 2.33
C VAL A 68 12.83 6.32 3.14
N ILE A 69 12.35 7.45 2.65
CA ILE A 69 12.36 8.72 3.38
C ILE A 69 10.94 9.00 3.83
N MET A 70 10.71 9.00 5.13
CA MET A 70 9.44 9.41 5.73
C MET A 70 9.63 10.70 6.50
N GLN A 71 8.76 11.66 6.25
CA GLN A 71 8.70 12.83 7.12
C GLN A 71 8.23 12.41 8.52
N PRO A 72 8.69 13.09 9.60
CA PRO A 72 8.21 12.83 10.94
C PRO A 72 6.68 12.85 11.01
N CYS A 73 6.08 11.73 11.35
CA CYS A 73 4.64 11.54 11.41
C CYS A 73 4.26 10.74 12.67
N PRO A 74 3.75 11.40 13.70
CA PRO A 74 3.39 10.73 14.96
C PRO A 74 2.40 9.57 14.78
N ILE A 75 1.50 9.66 13.78
CA ILE A 75 0.54 8.59 13.48
C ILE A 75 1.25 7.37 12.90
N ALA A 76 2.23 7.57 12.01
CA ALA A 76 3.02 6.48 11.44
C ALA A 76 3.91 5.82 12.49
N GLU A 77 4.54 6.60 13.37
CA GLU A 77 5.33 6.11 14.50
C GLU A 77 4.48 5.28 15.47
N TYR A 78 3.29 5.78 15.80
CA TYR A 78 2.33 5.04 16.62
C TYR A 78 1.88 3.73 15.93
N ALA A 79 1.60 3.77 14.64
CA ALA A 79 1.22 2.60 13.87
C ALA A 79 2.34 1.56 13.83
N LEU A 80 3.59 1.98 13.63
CA LEU A 80 4.75 1.10 13.65
C LEU A 80 4.92 0.41 15.01
N ALA A 81 4.75 1.15 16.12
CA ALA A 81 4.82 0.59 17.48
C ALA A 81 3.71 -0.44 17.79
N ASN A 82 2.62 -0.45 17.04
CA ASN A 82 1.51 -1.40 17.18
C ASN A 82 1.55 -2.52 16.13
N CYS A 83 2.47 -2.46 15.19
CA CYS A 83 2.60 -3.41 14.09
C CYS A 83 3.56 -4.52 14.43
N VAL A 84 3.21 -5.74 14.06
CA VAL A 84 4.08 -6.91 14.03
C VAL A 84 3.91 -7.61 12.70
N LEU A 85 4.84 -8.50 12.36
CA LEU A 85 4.71 -9.33 11.17
C LEU A 85 4.10 -10.69 11.55
N GLU A 86 3.05 -11.06 10.85
CA GLU A 86 2.47 -12.40 10.90
C GLU A 86 2.97 -13.21 9.70
N GLY A 87 3.57 -14.36 9.97
CA GLY A 87 4.12 -15.24 8.93
C GLY A 87 3.28 -16.50 8.70
N ASN A 88 3.45 -17.09 7.52
CA ASN A 88 2.97 -18.45 7.21
C ASN A 88 4.14 -19.43 7.14
N ILE A 89 3.82 -20.74 6.97
CA ILE A 89 4.80 -21.82 6.88
C ILE A 89 5.75 -21.62 5.68
N SER A 90 5.29 -20.95 4.64
CA SER A 90 6.09 -20.65 3.42
C SER A 90 7.02 -19.44 3.58
N GLY A 91 7.08 -18.80 4.75
CA GLY A 91 7.92 -17.65 5.02
C GLY A 91 7.37 -16.31 4.53
N SER A 92 6.20 -16.29 3.91
CA SER A 92 5.53 -15.02 3.58
C SER A 92 5.02 -14.33 4.83
N GLN A 93 5.18 -13.02 4.92
CA GLN A 93 4.79 -12.22 6.07
C GLN A 93 3.89 -11.06 5.67
N ARG A 94 3.03 -10.63 6.59
CA ARG A 94 2.20 -9.43 6.40
C ARG A 94 2.14 -8.62 7.70
N PRO A 95 1.94 -7.29 7.62
CA PRO A 95 1.69 -6.47 8.79
C PRO A 95 0.39 -6.89 9.48
N THR A 96 0.45 -7.03 10.79
CA THR A 96 -0.72 -7.28 11.64
C THR A 96 -0.60 -6.53 12.96
N LYS A 97 -1.67 -6.46 13.73
CA LYS A 97 -1.66 -5.81 15.04
C LYS A 97 -0.97 -6.68 16.07
N ALA A 98 -0.12 -6.09 16.90
CA ALA A 98 0.48 -6.78 18.02
C ALA A 98 -0.59 -7.37 18.95
N ALA A 99 -0.32 -8.56 19.50
CA ALA A 99 -1.23 -9.26 20.40
C ALA A 99 -1.65 -8.34 21.56
N GLY A 100 -2.95 -8.34 21.88
CA GLY A 100 -3.53 -7.48 22.92
C GLY A 100 -3.78 -6.02 22.51
N LYS A 101 -3.34 -5.59 21.33
CA LYS A 101 -3.54 -4.23 20.81
C LYS A 101 -4.67 -4.16 19.78
N THR A 102 -5.83 -4.74 20.08
CA THR A 102 -6.99 -4.76 19.17
C THR A 102 -7.47 -3.37 18.74
N ARG A 103 -7.20 -2.34 19.55
CA ARG A 103 -7.50 -0.93 19.23
C ARG A 103 -6.35 -0.19 18.56
N GLY A 104 -5.19 -0.85 18.37
CA GLY A 104 -4.05 -0.23 17.70
C GLY A 104 -4.37 0.03 16.22
N VAL A 105 -3.96 1.19 15.73
CA VAL A 105 -4.02 1.54 14.30
C VAL A 105 -2.70 1.11 13.66
N ILE A 106 -2.76 0.38 12.55
CA ILE A 106 -1.60 -0.01 11.73
C ILE A 106 -1.75 0.40 10.26
N ASP A 107 -2.86 1.05 9.94
CA ASP A 107 -3.24 1.39 8.56
C ASP A 107 -2.15 2.15 7.78
N PRO A 108 -1.40 3.10 8.37
CA PRO A 108 -0.29 3.76 7.67
C PRO A 108 0.81 2.80 7.20
N ILE A 109 1.11 1.77 7.99
CA ILE A 109 2.12 0.77 7.65
C ILE A 109 1.58 -0.19 6.58
N VAL A 110 0.33 -0.60 6.70
CA VAL A 110 -0.37 -1.41 5.69
C VAL A 110 -0.39 -0.67 4.36
N ALA A 111 -0.73 0.62 4.35
CA ALA A 111 -0.75 1.46 3.15
C ALA A 111 0.65 1.59 2.51
N ALA A 112 1.69 1.77 3.32
CA ALA A 112 3.07 1.83 2.82
C ALA A 112 3.49 0.52 2.15
N VAL A 113 3.18 -0.63 2.77
CA VAL A 113 3.48 -1.95 2.19
C VAL A 113 2.66 -2.19 0.91
N GLN A 114 1.38 -1.79 0.87
CA GLN A 114 0.57 -1.87 -0.34
C GLN A 114 1.15 -1.03 -1.48
N LEU A 115 1.63 0.17 -1.19
CA LEU A 115 2.30 1.02 -2.17
C LEU A 115 3.53 0.32 -2.77
N VAL A 116 4.37 -0.29 -1.93
CA VAL A 116 5.52 -1.06 -2.42
C VAL A 116 5.08 -2.24 -3.29
N GLY A 117 4.02 -2.94 -2.90
CA GLY A 117 3.44 -4.00 -3.74
C GLY A 117 3.00 -3.52 -5.11
N GLN A 118 2.45 -2.33 -5.20
CA GLN A 118 2.11 -1.68 -6.48
C GLN A 118 3.34 -1.33 -7.30
N LEU A 119 4.37 -0.76 -6.65
CA LEU A 119 5.62 -0.43 -7.33
C LEU A 119 6.28 -1.68 -7.95
N ILE A 120 6.28 -2.81 -7.24
CA ILE A 120 6.77 -4.09 -7.78
C ILE A 120 5.97 -4.46 -9.05
N GLU A 121 4.65 -4.34 -9.00
CA GLU A 121 3.79 -4.69 -10.13
C GLU A 121 3.98 -3.73 -11.32
N LEU A 122 4.08 -2.44 -11.06
CA LEU A 122 4.32 -1.43 -12.09
C LEU A 122 5.70 -1.61 -12.74
N ASN A 123 6.74 -1.87 -11.94
CA ASN A 123 8.07 -2.17 -12.47
C ASN A 123 8.10 -3.44 -13.33
N ALA A 124 7.32 -4.45 -12.98
CA ALA A 124 7.20 -5.66 -13.79
C ALA A 124 6.52 -5.39 -15.14
N ARG A 125 5.57 -4.44 -15.19
CA ARG A 125 4.89 -4.04 -16.44
C ARG A 125 5.70 -3.09 -17.29
N TYR A 126 6.45 -2.20 -16.66
CA TYR A 126 7.22 -1.13 -17.32
C TYR A 126 8.66 -1.16 -16.81
N PRO A 127 9.48 -2.16 -17.23
CA PRO A 127 10.85 -2.27 -16.76
C PRO A 127 11.65 -1.02 -17.11
N GLY A 128 12.27 -0.42 -16.11
CA GLY A 128 13.10 0.77 -16.26
C GLY A 128 12.35 2.11 -16.17
N ALA A 129 11.02 2.14 -16.12
CA ALA A 129 10.26 3.39 -15.98
C ALA A 129 10.51 4.09 -14.62
N TYR A 130 10.94 3.35 -13.61
CA TYR A 130 11.19 3.84 -12.26
C TYR A 130 12.66 3.67 -11.82
N SER A 131 13.56 3.43 -12.76
CA SER A 131 14.99 3.27 -12.47
C SER A 131 15.75 4.60 -12.42
N ASP A 132 15.09 5.70 -12.76
CA ASP A 132 15.64 7.04 -12.59
C ASP A 132 15.29 7.57 -11.19
N PRO A 133 16.29 7.77 -10.30
CA PRO A 133 16.06 8.29 -8.95
C PRO A 133 15.35 9.65 -8.94
N ASP A 134 15.53 10.44 -10.00
CA ASP A 134 14.92 11.77 -10.12
C ASP A 134 13.45 11.69 -10.59
N SER A 135 12.99 10.53 -11.07
CA SER A 135 11.59 10.32 -11.48
C SER A 135 10.65 9.99 -10.33
N ILE A 136 11.18 9.69 -9.15
CA ILE A 136 10.39 9.38 -7.93
C ILE A 136 10.56 10.53 -6.94
N ALA A 137 10.11 11.72 -7.30
CA ALA A 137 9.96 12.82 -6.35
C ALA A 137 8.57 12.70 -5.70
N PHE A 138 8.56 12.40 -4.40
CA PHE A 138 7.36 12.46 -3.55
C PHE A 138 7.23 13.85 -2.90
#